data_93c469ee48fc80b43345a1191a102271
#
_entry.id   93c469ee48fc80b43345a1191a102271
#
_cell.length_a   1.000
_cell.length_b   1.000
_cell.length_c   1.000
_cell.angle_alpha   90.00
_cell.angle_beta   90.00
_cell.angle_gamma   90.00
#
_symmetry.space_group_name_H-M   'P 1'
#
loop_
_entity.id
_entity.type
_entity.pdbx_description
1 polymer ?
#
loop_
_entity_poly.entity_id
_entity_poly.type
_entity_poly.pdbx_seq_one_letter_code
_entity_poly.pdbx_strand_id
1 'polypeptide(L)'
;GHCGKTTAFKRTQTLKCVLYVAVEQGWIDRHPFLAFKCAPDYKPRVFLSDEEIQRLMDIELRYHRQRAVRDMFIFCCFTGLAYIDLKNLTYDHIVTTPTGEQYIYNRRQKTGTPYHIMLLPIAQELIERYRGYPGKIDETRVFPVKDRKSMCTTIKRIAQKCGITKNLSTHI
;
A
#
# COMPACT_ATOMS: atom_id res chain seq x y z
N GLY A 1 27.74 -8.96 -2.52
CA GLY A 1 26.51 -9.10 -1.73
C GLY A 1 25.55 -10.06 -2.40
N HIS A 2 25.03 -11.03 -1.65
CA HIS A 2 24.04 -11.97 -2.16
C HIS A 2 22.72 -11.27 -2.44
N CYS A 3 22.17 -11.42 -3.65
CA CYS A 3 20.81 -10.96 -3.95
C CYS A 3 19.80 -12.11 -3.78
N GLY A 4 18.60 -11.80 -3.26
CA GLY A 4 17.54 -12.81 -3.09
C GLY A 4 17.06 -13.39 -4.43
N LYS A 5 16.58 -14.64 -4.43
CA LYS A 5 16.11 -15.38 -5.63
C LYS A 5 15.15 -14.58 -6.52
N THR A 6 14.17 -13.88 -5.93
CA THR A 6 13.22 -13.03 -6.67
C THR A 6 13.90 -11.85 -7.37
N THR A 7 14.91 -11.25 -6.74
CA THR A 7 15.69 -10.17 -7.36
C THR A 7 16.55 -10.69 -8.50
N ALA A 8 17.21 -11.85 -8.31
CA ALA A 8 17.96 -12.54 -9.34
C ALA A 8 17.06 -12.86 -10.55
N PHE A 9 15.88 -13.44 -10.30
CA PHE A 9 14.88 -13.70 -11.34
C PHE A 9 14.53 -12.44 -12.16
N LYS A 10 14.17 -11.34 -11.51
CA LYS A 10 13.82 -10.09 -12.21
C LYS A 10 14.97 -9.57 -13.07
N ARG A 11 16.19 -9.56 -12.52
CA ARG A 11 17.40 -9.13 -13.27
C ARG A 11 17.69 -10.05 -14.47
N THR A 12 17.53 -11.36 -14.29
CA THR A 12 17.67 -12.34 -15.38
C THR A 12 16.64 -12.11 -16.48
N GLN A 13 15.39 -11.83 -16.12
CA GLN A 13 14.35 -11.50 -17.10
C GLN A 13 14.69 -10.23 -17.90
N THR A 14 15.13 -9.17 -17.23
CA THR A 14 15.57 -7.95 -17.89
C THR A 14 16.75 -8.21 -18.85
N LEU A 15 17.74 -8.98 -18.40
CA LEU A 15 18.88 -9.37 -19.23
C LEU A 15 18.43 -10.19 -20.45
N LYS A 16 17.53 -11.15 -20.26
CA LYS A 16 16.98 -11.94 -21.39
C LYS A 16 16.31 -11.04 -22.43
N CYS A 17 15.51 -10.04 -22.01
CA CYS A 17 14.90 -9.09 -22.95
C CYS A 17 15.95 -8.35 -23.80
N VAL A 18 17.03 -7.86 -23.18
CA VAL A 18 18.11 -7.19 -23.90
C VAL A 18 18.80 -8.15 -24.89
N LEU A 19 19.07 -9.39 -24.49
CA LEU A 19 19.70 -10.40 -25.34
C LEU A 19 18.80 -10.84 -26.51
N TYR A 20 17.48 -10.86 -26.34
CA TYR A 20 16.53 -11.08 -27.45
C TYR A 20 16.66 -9.99 -28.51
N VAL A 21 16.72 -8.72 -28.09
CA VAL A 21 16.95 -7.61 -29.03
C VAL A 21 18.30 -7.75 -29.72
N ALA A 22 19.36 -8.13 -29.00
CA ALA A 22 20.69 -8.33 -29.60
C ALA A 22 20.70 -9.45 -30.68
N VAL A 23 19.94 -10.53 -30.46
CA VAL A 23 19.76 -11.59 -31.49
C VAL A 23 18.97 -11.04 -32.70
N GLU A 24 17.88 -10.33 -32.46
CA GLU A 24 17.02 -9.74 -33.50
C GLU A 24 17.79 -8.73 -34.37
N GLN A 25 18.71 -7.96 -33.77
CA GLN A 25 19.58 -7.02 -34.46
C GLN A 25 20.82 -7.67 -35.10
N GLY A 26 20.97 -9.00 -34.97
CA GLY A 26 22.12 -9.73 -35.54
C GLY A 26 23.45 -9.46 -34.82
N TRP A 27 23.46 -8.89 -33.60
CA TRP A 27 24.67 -8.61 -32.84
C TRP A 27 25.26 -9.90 -32.20
N ILE A 28 24.39 -10.89 -31.96
CA ILE A 28 24.78 -12.23 -31.50
C ILE A 28 23.96 -13.28 -32.23
N ASP A 29 24.56 -14.42 -32.56
CA ASP A 29 23.93 -15.47 -33.36
C ASP A 29 22.82 -16.23 -32.64
N ARG A 30 22.96 -16.36 -31.31
CA ARG A 30 22.00 -17.11 -30.48
C ARG A 30 21.90 -16.54 -29.09
N HIS A 31 20.73 -16.73 -28.48
CA HIS A 31 20.45 -16.26 -27.14
C HIS A 31 21.16 -17.14 -26.07
N PRO A 32 22.21 -16.64 -25.36
CA PRO A 32 23.03 -17.47 -24.46
C PRO A 32 22.28 -17.96 -23.22
N PHE A 33 21.20 -17.28 -22.80
CA PHE A 33 20.39 -17.63 -21.64
C PHE A 33 19.07 -18.34 -21.99
N LEU A 34 18.91 -18.86 -23.21
CA LEU A 34 17.66 -19.50 -23.61
C LEU A 34 17.29 -20.68 -22.71
N ALA A 35 18.27 -21.54 -22.44
CA ALA A 35 18.10 -22.74 -21.59
C ALA A 35 18.13 -22.41 -20.07
N PHE A 36 18.56 -21.23 -19.68
CA PHE A 36 18.66 -20.87 -18.26
C PHE A 36 17.28 -20.65 -17.65
N LYS A 37 16.89 -21.52 -16.72
CA LYS A 37 15.64 -21.41 -15.96
C LYS A 37 15.90 -20.83 -14.58
N CYS A 38 15.24 -19.75 -14.23
CA CYS A 38 15.22 -19.16 -12.91
C CYS A 38 13.77 -18.87 -12.54
N ALA A 39 13.35 -19.27 -11.36
CA ALA A 39 11.99 -19.01 -10.86
C ALA A 39 12.05 -18.04 -9.66
N PRO A 40 11.05 -17.19 -9.50
CA PRO A 40 10.93 -16.36 -8.30
C PRO A 40 10.65 -17.24 -7.08
N ASP A 41 11.11 -16.78 -5.93
CA ASP A 41 10.75 -17.37 -4.66
C ASP A 41 9.38 -16.84 -4.24
N TYR A 42 8.37 -17.71 -4.31
CA TYR A 42 7.01 -17.33 -3.90
C TYR A 42 6.90 -17.43 -2.37
N LYS A 43 6.74 -16.28 -1.74
CA LYS A 43 6.41 -16.21 -0.32
C LYS A 43 4.93 -15.86 -0.18
N PRO A 44 4.12 -16.70 0.50
CA PRO A 44 2.73 -16.38 0.76
C PRO A 44 2.66 -15.06 1.55
N ARG A 45 1.71 -14.21 1.18
CA ARG A 45 1.48 -12.96 1.91
C ARG A 45 0.71 -13.28 3.18
N VAL A 46 1.19 -12.73 4.28
CA VAL A 46 0.53 -12.81 5.57
C VAL A 46 -0.42 -11.62 5.68
N PHE A 47 -1.69 -11.88 5.96
CA PHE A 47 -2.73 -10.88 6.19
C PHE A 47 -3.12 -10.83 7.68
N LEU A 48 -3.74 -9.74 8.11
CA LEU A 48 -4.29 -9.61 9.45
C LEU A 48 -5.62 -10.36 9.55
N SER A 49 -5.86 -11.02 10.68
CA SER A 49 -7.19 -11.53 11.01
C SER A 49 -8.09 -10.41 11.54
N ASP A 50 -9.40 -10.65 11.60
CA ASP A 50 -10.36 -9.68 12.11
C ASP A 50 -10.07 -9.33 13.58
N GLU A 51 -9.66 -10.33 14.40
CA GLU A 51 -9.28 -10.10 15.79
C GLU A 51 -8.01 -9.26 15.93
N GLU A 52 -7.07 -9.38 14.98
CA GLU A 52 -5.85 -8.56 14.96
C GLU A 52 -6.17 -7.11 14.55
N ILE A 53 -7.08 -6.93 13.59
CA ILE A 53 -7.58 -5.61 13.20
C ILE A 53 -8.32 -4.97 14.37
N GLN A 54 -9.19 -5.74 15.05
CA GLN A 54 -9.92 -5.25 16.21
C GLN A 54 -8.97 -4.79 17.33
N ARG A 55 -7.95 -5.60 17.66
CA ARG A 55 -6.92 -5.20 18.65
C ARG A 55 -6.17 -3.91 18.27
N LEU A 56 -5.93 -3.70 16.97
CA LEU A 56 -5.35 -2.43 16.49
C LEU A 56 -6.33 -1.26 16.66
N MET A 57 -7.62 -1.49 16.50
CA MET A 57 -8.64 -0.46 16.68
C MET A 57 -8.81 -0.06 18.14
N ASP A 58 -8.79 -1.04 19.05
CA ASP A 58 -9.10 -0.86 20.46
C ASP A 58 -7.90 -0.36 21.30
N ILE A 59 -6.68 -0.46 20.74
CA ILE A 59 -5.51 -0.06 21.51
C ILE A 59 -5.53 1.42 21.88
N GLU A 60 -5.36 1.71 23.16
CA GLU A 60 -5.17 3.07 23.63
C GLU A 60 -3.77 3.58 23.31
N LEU A 61 -3.70 4.69 22.60
CA LEU A 61 -2.45 5.33 22.18
C LEU A 61 -2.37 6.74 22.76
N ARG A 62 -1.29 7.00 23.53
CA ARG A 62 -1.07 8.30 24.18
C ARG A 62 -0.92 9.43 23.16
N TYR A 63 -0.16 9.19 22.08
CA TYR A 63 0.20 10.24 21.15
C TYR A 63 -0.75 10.30 19.95
N HIS A 64 -1.28 11.47 19.64
CA HIS A 64 -2.15 11.71 18.49
C HIS A 64 -1.51 11.28 17.16
N ARG A 65 -0.18 11.41 17.02
CA ARG A 65 0.56 10.91 15.85
C ARG A 65 0.45 9.39 15.65
N GLN A 66 0.49 8.63 16.75
CA GLN A 66 0.34 7.16 16.67
C GLN A 66 -1.09 6.79 16.31
N ARG A 67 -2.08 7.50 16.89
CA ARG A 67 -3.50 7.34 16.53
C ARG A 67 -3.71 7.59 15.04
N ALA A 68 -3.16 8.69 14.51
CA ALA A 68 -3.29 9.00 13.09
C ALA A 68 -2.68 7.92 12.19
N VAL A 69 -1.50 7.39 12.52
CA VAL A 69 -0.88 6.30 11.75
C VAL A 69 -1.71 5.02 11.81
N ARG A 70 -2.23 4.66 12.99
CA ARG A 70 -3.13 3.52 13.16
C ARG A 70 -4.38 3.67 12.31
N ASP A 71 -5.05 4.80 12.39
CA ASP A 71 -6.30 5.07 11.70
C ASP A 71 -6.11 5.07 10.16
N MET A 72 -5.04 5.67 9.67
CA MET A 72 -4.65 5.61 8.27
C MET A 72 -4.37 4.18 7.80
N PHE A 73 -3.73 3.36 8.64
CA PHE A 73 -3.47 1.96 8.32
C PHE A 73 -4.77 1.15 8.27
N ILE A 74 -5.66 1.33 9.26
CA ILE A 74 -6.99 0.71 9.29
C ILE A 74 -7.79 1.12 8.05
N PHE A 75 -7.79 2.40 7.69
CA PHE A 75 -8.43 2.89 6.47
C PHE A 75 -7.91 2.18 5.21
N CYS A 76 -6.59 1.95 5.11
CA CYS A 76 -6.01 1.17 4.02
C CYS A 76 -6.46 -0.30 4.06
N CYS A 77 -6.63 -0.92 5.23
CA CYS A 77 -7.15 -2.29 5.34
C CYS A 77 -8.56 -2.42 4.75
N PHE A 78 -9.44 -1.46 5.01
CA PHE A 78 -10.82 -1.49 4.55
C PHE A 78 -11.05 -0.96 3.13
N THR A 79 -10.09 -0.20 2.57
CA THR A 79 -10.23 0.39 1.23
C THR A 79 -9.28 -0.22 0.20
N GLY A 80 -8.24 -0.95 0.61
CA GLY A 80 -7.20 -1.46 -0.28
C GLY A 80 -6.38 -0.35 -0.96
N LEU A 81 -6.39 0.88 -0.42
CA LEU A 81 -5.60 1.98 -0.97
C LEU A 81 -4.11 1.77 -0.70
N ALA A 82 -3.29 1.99 -1.73
CA ALA A 82 -1.86 2.07 -1.55
C ALA A 82 -1.46 3.37 -0.84
N TYR A 83 -0.30 3.36 -0.17
CA TYR A 83 0.21 4.55 0.54
C TYR A 83 0.18 5.84 -0.30
N ILE A 84 0.56 5.75 -1.58
CA ILE A 84 0.62 6.94 -2.44
C ILE A 84 -0.77 7.47 -2.78
N ASP A 85 -1.74 6.57 -2.96
CA ASP A 85 -3.13 6.93 -3.23
C ASP A 85 -3.78 7.52 -1.96
N LEU A 86 -3.49 6.95 -0.77
CA LEU A 86 -3.90 7.52 0.51
C LEU A 86 -3.32 8.93 0.73
N LYS A 87 -2.03 9.12 0.44
CA LYS A 87 -1.36 10.42 0.57
C LYS A 87 -2.00 11.49 -0.30
N ASN A 88 -2.46 11.11 -1.49
CA ASN A 88 -3.05 12.01 -2.47
C ASN A 88 -4.58 12.09 -2.39
N LEU A 89 -5.21 11.38 -1.44
CA LEU A 89 -6.64 11.40 -1.26
C LEU A 89 -7.12 12.77 -0.77
N THR A 90 -8.03 13.38 -1.51
CA THR A 90 -8.70 14.63 -1.17
C THR A 90 -10.20 14.40 -0.98
N TYR A 91 -10.88 15.37 -0.38
CA TYR A 91 -12.33 15.31 -0.22
C TYR A 91 -13.07 15.33 -1.55
N ASP A 92 -12.51 15.93 -2.61
CA ASP A 92 -13.10 15.94 -3.96
C ASP A 92 -13.18 14.56 -4.61
N HIS A 93 -12.37 13.59 -4.10
CA HIS A 93 -12.42 12.21 -4.55
C HIS A 93 -13.56 11.41 -3.89
N ILE A 94 -14.28 12.00 -2.92
CA ILE A 94 -15.34 11.33 -2.18
C ILE A 94 -16.67 11.78 -2.79
N VAL A 95 -17.37 10.84 -3.42
CA VAL A 95 -18.63 11.07 -4.11
C VAL A 95 -19.76 10.41 -3.32
N THR A 96 -20.84 11.13 -3.08
CA THR A 96 -22.04 10.60 -2.46
C THR A 96 -23.10 10.36 -3.53
N THR A 97 -23.66 9.16 -3.58
CA THR A 97 -24.76 8.83 -4.49
C THR A 97 -26.08 9.43 -4.02
N PRO A 98 -27.10 9.50 -4.88
CA PRO A 98 -28.45 9.91 -4.46
C PRO A 98 -29.06 9.01 -3.37
N THR A 99 -28.60 7.78 -3.25
CA THR A 99 -28.99 6.80 -2.20
C THR A 99 -28.26 7.00 -0.88
N GLY A 100 -27.32 7.96 -0.81
CA GLY A 100 -26.55 8.26 0.39
C GLY A 100 -25.28 7.41 0.59
N GLU A 101 -25.00 6.50 -0.31
CA GLU A 101 -23.75 5.71 -0.29
C GLU A 101 -22.56 6.57 -0.70
N GLN A 102 -21.44 6.39 -0.03
CA GLN A 102 -20.20 7.11 -0.34
C GLN A 102 -19.17 6.22 -1.01
N TYR A 103 -18.51 6.77 -2.01
CA TYR A 103 -17.47 6.09 -2.78
C TYR A 103 -16.24 6.96 -2.93
N ILE A 104 -15.05 6.34 -2.96
CA ILE A 104 -13.85 6.99 -3.48
C ILE A 104 -13.80 6.73 -4.98
N TYR A 105 -13.74 7.80 -5.77
CA TYR A 105 -13.52 7.75 -7.20
C TYR A 105 -12.21 8.45 -7.54
N ASN A 106 -11.22 7.70 -8.04
CA ASN A 106 -9.92 8.27 -8.41
C ASN A 106 -9.17 7.33 -9.38
N ARG A 107 -7.95 7.68 -9.75
CA ARG A 107 -7.04 6.88 -10.56
C ARG A 107 -5.82 6.47 -9.75
N ARG A 108 -5.35 5.24 -9.93
CA ARG A 108 -4.11 4.75 -9.31
C ARG A 108 -2.94 5.60 -9.76
N GLN A 109 -2.22 6.19 -8.81
CA GLN A 109 -1.05 7.03 -9.10
C GLN A 109 0.04 6.29 -9.91
N LYS A 110 0.19 4.98 -9.69
CA LYS A 110 1.23 4.17 -10.35
C LYS A 110 0.87 3.78 -11.79
N THR A 111 -0.39 3.52 -12.09
CA THR A 111 -0.83 2.91 -13.37
C THR A 111 -1.83 3.74 -14.15
N GLY A 112 -2.36 4.81 -13.55
CA GLY A 112 -3.43 5.61 -14.16
C GLY A 112 -4.79 4.89 -14.23
N THR A 113 -4.88 3.64 -13.76
CA THR A 113 -6.12 2.85 -13.79
C THR A 113 -7.18 3.47 -12.87
N PRO A 114 -8.40 3.76 -13.35
CA PRO A 114 -9.48 4.25 -12.51
C PRO A 114 -9.90 3.19 -11.50
N TYR A 115 -10.34 3.63 -10.33
CA TYR A 115 -10.92 2.76 -9.32
C TYR A 115 -12.11 3.41 -8.62
N HIS A 116 -13.04 2.56 -8.21
CA HIS A 116 -14.17 2.88 -7.36
C HIS A 116 -14.08 2.04 -6.10
N ILE A 117 -14.18 2.66 -4.94
CA ILE A 117 -14.16 1.95 -3.66
C ILE A 117 -15.34 2.44 -2.84
N MET A 118 -16.28 1.55 -2.53
CA MET A 118 -17.36 1.85 -1.61
C MET A 118 -16.78 2.04 -0.20
N LEU A 119 -17.20 3.11 0.46
CA LEU A 119 -16.77 3.42 1.81
C LEU A 119 -17.66 2.68 2.82
N LEU A 120 -17.09 1.71 3.50
CA LEU A 120 -17.73 1.08 4.65
C LEU A 120 -17.88 2.07 5.80
N PRO A 121 -18.83 1.87 6.73
CA PRO A 121 -19.09 2.81 7.85
C PRO A 121 -17.83 3.23 8.61
N ILE A 122 -16.95 2.27 8.90
CA ILE A 122 -15.68 2.55 9.58
C ILE A 122 -14.77 3.49 8.78
N ALA A 123 -14.74 3.36 7.45
CA ALA A 123 -13.94 4.23 6.61
C ALA A 123 -14.54 5.64 6.55
N GLN A 124 -15.87 5.77 6.55
CA GLN A 124 -16.59 7.05 6.63
C GLN A 124 -16.29 7.75 7.96
N GLU A 125 -16.39 7.03 9.09
CA GLU A 125 -16.06 7.58 10.41
C GLU A 125 -14.61 8.10 10.47
N LEU A 126 -13.66 7.37 9.88
CA LEU A 126 -12.27 7.80 9.83
C LEU A 126 -12.11 9.08 9.00
N ILE A 127 -12.78 9.21 7.87
CA ILE A 127 -12.77 10.44 7.06
C ILE A 127 -13.29 11.63 7.86
N GLU A 128 -14.44 11.48 8.53
CA GLU A 128 -15.03 12.55 9.33
C GLU A 128 -14.16 12.92 10.54
N ARG A 129 -13.55 11.94 11.22
CA ARG A 129 -12.62 12.17 12.34
C ARG A 129 -11.45 13.07 11.96
N TYR A 130 -11.01 13.01 10.71
CA TYR A 130 -9.92 13.82 10.19
C TYR A 130 -10.37 15.09 9.47
N ARG A 131 -11.66 15.40 9.42
CA ARG A 131 -12.17 16.68 8.93
C ARG A 131 -11.72 17.80 9.86
N GLY A 132 -11.03 18.82 9.32
CA GLY A 132 -10.45 19.91 10.14
C GLY A 132 -9.29 19.51 11.07
N TYR A 133 -8.74 18.28 10.94
CA TYR A 133 -7.64 17.83 11.79
C TYR A 133 -6.37 18.67 11.55
N PRO A 134 -5.74 19.24 12.60
CA PRO A 134 -4.53 20.05 12.49
C PRO A 134 -3.33 19.18 12.05
N GLY A 135 -2.45 19.76 11.23
CA GLY A 135 -1.21 19.08 10.80
C GLY A 135 -1.33 18.29 9.50
N LYS A 136 -2.40 18.49 8.72
CA LYS A 136 -2.44 18.12 7.30
C LYS A 136 -1.47 18.98 6.49
N ILE A 137 -1.07 18.51 5.32
CA ILE A 137 -0.24 19.29 4.37
C ILE A 137 -1.04 20.46 3.82
N ASP A 138 -2.31 20.19 3.51
CA ASP A 138 -3.32 21.17 3.11
C ASP A 138 -4.71 20.68 3.55
N GLU A 139 -5.69 21.57 3.61
CA GLU A 139 -7.04 21.27 4.07
C GLU A 139 -7.84 20.39 3.11
N THR A 140 -7.45 20.33 1.84
CA THR A 140 -8.12 19.50 0.84
C THR A 140 -7.85 18.02 1.08
N ARG A 141 -6.70 17.68 1.70
CA ARG A 141 -6.31 16.31 2.03
C ARG A 141 -7.19 15.72 3.12
N VAL A 142 -7.56 14.45 2.95
CA VAL A 142 -8.32 13.72 3.97
C VAL A 142 -7.47 13.42 5.20
N PHE A 143 -6.24 12.93 5.00
CA PHE A 143 -5.38 12.46 6.09
C PHE A 143 -4.05 13.22 6.22
N PRO A 144 -3.49 13.33 7.45
CA PRO A 144 -2.19 13.96 7.72
C PRO A 144 -1.03 13.01 7.39
N VAL A 145 -0.94 12.53 6.14
CA VAL A 145 0.03 11.52 5.73
C VAL A 145 1.44 12.11 5.72
N LYS A 146 2.34 11.51 6.50
CA LYS A 146 3.77 11.79 6.52
C LYS A 146 4.53 10.86 5.58
N ASP A 147 5.86 10.79 5.76
CA ASP A 147 6.67 9.88 4.95
C ASP A 147 6.34 8.41 5.25
N ARG A 148 6.52 7.58 4.22
CA ARG A 148 6.19 6.16 4.26
C ARG A 148 7.02 5.37 5.29
N LYS A 149 8.32 5.72 5.43
CA LYS A 149 9.21 5.01 6.35
C LYS A 149 8.78 5.20 7.80
N SER A 150 8.47 6.43 8.17
CA SER A 150 7.94 6.77 9.50
C SER A 150 6.62 6.06 9.79
N MET A 151 5.70 6.04 8.82
CA MET A 151 4.42 5.35 8.95
C MET A 151 4.60 3.84 9.16
N CYS A 152 5.45 3.18 8.36
CA CYS A 152 5.76 1.75 8.52
C CYS A 152 6.42 1.44 9.86
N THR A 153 7.34 2.27 10.32
CA THR A 153 8.01 2.08 11.62
C THR A 153 7.03 2.22 12.77
N THR A 154 6.14 3.20 12.70
CA THR A 154 5.16 3.46 13.74
C THR A 154 4.12 2.35 13.81
N ILE A 155 3.57 1.88 12.68
CA ILE A 155 2.57 0.80 12.69
C ILE A 155 3.16 -0.52 13.20
N LYS A 156 4.42 -0.83 12.91
CA LYS A 156 5.10 -2.00 13.48
C LYS A 156 5.19 -1.95 15.00
N ARG A 157 5.52 -0.78 15.56
CA ARG A 157 5.57 -0.58 17.02
C ARG A 157 4.18 -0.73 17.66
N ILE A 158 3.14 -0.23 17.01
CA ILE A 158 1.76 -0.39 17.47
C ILE A 158 1.36 -1.87 17.43
N ALA A 159 1.63 -2.56 16.33
CA ALA A 159 1.36 -3.99 16.17
C ALA A 159 2.02 -4.84 17.27
N GLN A 160 3.29 -4.55 17.59
CA GLN A 160 3.99 -5.22 18.69
C GLN A 160 3.29 -5.03 20.04
N LYS A 161 2.77 -3.83 20.31
CA LYS A 161 1.98 -3.58 21.54
C LYS A 161 0.66 -4.34 21.57
N CYS A 162 0.09 -4.65 20.41
CA CYS A 162 -1.12 -5.47 20.27
C CYS A 162 -0.82 -6.98 20.25
N GLY A 163 0.44 -7.41 20.46
CA GLY A 163 0.83 -8.82 20.37
C GLY A 163 0.79 -9.38 18.94
N ILE A 164 0.85 -8.53 17.91
CA ILE A 164 0.86 -8.93 16.51
C ILE A 164 2.31 -9.12 16.07
N THR A 165 2.70 -10.36 15.76
CA THR A 165 4.05 -10.74 15.35
C THR A 165 4.29 -10.58 13.84
N LYS A 166 3.23 -10.37 13.07
CA LYS A 166 3.27 -10.19 11.62
C LYS A 166 3.99 -8.92 11.23
N ASN A 167 4.80 -8.98 10.17
CA ASN A 167 5.56 -7.83 9.69
C ASN A 167 4.67 -6.89 8.86
N LEU A 168 4.02 -5.95 9.51
CA LEU A 168 3.12 -5.01 8.86
C LEU A 168 3.87 -3.97 8.01
N SER A 169 3.27 -3.61 6.90
CA SER A 169 3.73 -2.53 6.03
C SER A 169 2.52 -1.81 5.41
N THR A 170 2.74 -0.66 4.80
CA THR A 170 1.71 0.05 4.03
C THR A 170 1.39 -0.61 2.67
N HIS A 171 1.94 -1.76 2.36
CA HIS A 171 1.51 -2.67 1.31
C HIS A 171 0.71 -3.80 1.97
N ILE A 172 -0.57 -3.63 1.94
CA ILE A 172 -1.58 -4.60 2.37
C ILE A 172 -1.92 -5.47 1.17
#